data_6117b6db1cb701bfad6f9da4e7e155e2
#
_entry.id   6117b6db1cb701bfad6f9da4e7e155e2
#
_cell.length_a   1.000
_cell.length_b   1.000
_cell.length_c   1.000
_cell.angle_alpha   90.00
_cell.angle_beta   90.00
_cell.angle_gamma   90.00
#
_symmetry.space_group_name_H-M   'P 1'
#
loop_
_entity.id
_entity.type
_entity.pdbx_description
1 polymer ?
#
loop_
_entity_poly.entity_id
_entity_poly.type
_entity_poly.pdbx_seq_one_letter_code
_entity_poly.pdbx_strand_id
1 'polypeptide(L)'
;MKSVDELIDTLIDLAFAEDIGDGDHTTLCCIPDDAMGKSRLLIKEAGVLAGMEIAKEIFHRFDPTMKVEVFIEDGTEVKPGDVAMVVEGKIQSLLQTERLMLNVMQRMSGIATMTRRYVKQLEGTRTRVLDTRKTTPGLRMLEKAAVKIGGGVNHRIGLFDMILLKDNHVDFAGGIDKAILRAKEYCKAKGKDLKIEIEVRNFDELNQVLAIGGVDRIMLDNFTPENTRKAVEIIAGRYETESSGGITFDTLSDYAECGVDFISVGALTHSVKGLDMSFKAC
;
A
#
# COMPACT_ATOMS: atom_id res chain seq x y z
N MET A 1 -0.64 6.53 -20.18
CA MET A 1 -0.25 5.84 -18.92
C MET A 1 -1.33 4.80 -18.68
N LYS A 2 -0.99 3.56 -18.34
CA LYS A 2 -1.99 2.53 -17.99
C LYS A 2 -2.80 2.98 -16.76
N SER A 3 -4.10 2.71 -16.75
CA SER A 3 -4.96 2.89 -15.56
C SER A 3 -4.57 1.90 -14.45
N VAL A 4 -5.13 2.08 -13.26
CA VAL A 4 -4.96 1.12 -12.15
C VAL A 4 -5.50 -0.24 -12.54
N ASP A 5 -6.70 -0.28 -13.14
CA ASP A 5 -7.35 -1.52 -13.58
C ASP A 5 -6.52 -2.24 -14.65
N GLU A 6 -6.01 -1.52 -15.66
CA GLU A 6 -5.10 -2.11 -16.67
C GLU A 6 -3.80 -2.66 -16.08
N LEU A 7 -3.32 -2.11 -14.96
CA LEU A 7 -2.13 -2.65 -14.27
C LEU A 7 -2.49 -3.93 -13.49
N ILE A 8 -3.64 -3.97 -12.84
CA ILE A 8 -4.15 -5.15 -12.14
C ILE A 8 -4.42 -6.28 -13.14
N ASP A 9 -5.09 -6.00 -14.25
CA ASP A 9 -5.33 -6.95 -15.32
C ASP A 9 -4.04 -7.57 -15.85
N THR A 10 -3.04 -6.72 -16.13
CA THR A 10 -1.72 -7.19 -16.59
C THR A 10 -1.04 -8.08 -15.56
N LEU A 11 -1.19 -7.79 -14.27
CA LEU A 11 -0.65 -8.61 -13.18
C LEU A 11 -1.34 -9.97 -13.11
N ILE A 12 -2.66 -10.02 -13.20
CA ILE A 12 -3.43 -11.26 -13.16
C ILE A 12 -3.07 -12.16 -14.36
N ASP A 13 -3.00 -11.58 -15.56
CA ASP A 13 -2.62 -12.33 -16.77
C ASP A 13 -1.21 -12.91 -16.66
N LEU A 14 -0.26 -12.11 -16.15
CA LEU A 14 1.11 -12.57 -15.95
C LEU A 14 1.18 -13.71 -14.92
N ALA A 15 0.41 -13.59 -13.82
CA ALA A 15 0.39 -14.59 -12.76
C ALA A 15 -0.24 -15.92 -13.24
N PHE A 16 -1.30 -15.88 -14.04
CA PHE A 16 -1.86 -17.09 -14.66
C PHE A 16 -0.87 -17.71 -15.64
N ALA A 17 -0.19 -16.92 -16.45
CA ALA A 17 0.82 -17.45 -17.39
C ALA A 17 2.01 -18.09 -16.63
N GLU A 18 2.41 -17.54 -15.49
CA GLU A 18 3.49 -18.05 -14.63
C GLU A 18 3.11 -19.38 -13.96
N ASP A 19 1.89 -19.49 -13.43
CA ASP A 19 1.49 -20.61 -12.56
C ASP A 19 0.90 -21.78 -13.36
N ILE A 20 0.16 -21.51 -14.44
CA ILE A 20 -0.56 -22.52 -15.22
C ILE A 20 0.24 -22.99 -16.41
N GLY A 21 0.95 -22.10 -17.13
CA GLY A 21 1.74 -22.43 -18.32
C GLY A 21 0.88 -23.07 -19.41
N ASP A 22 1.23 -24.29 -19.79
CA ASP A 22 0.49 -25.09 -20.78
C ASP A 22 -0.62 -25.97 -20.17
N GLY A 23 -0.84 -25.90 -18.85
CA GLY A 23 -1.97 -26.53 -18.15
C GLY A 23 -1.63 -27.05 -16.75
N ASP A 24 -2.59 -27.03 -15.85
CA ASP A 24 -2.53 -27.73 -14.56
C ASP A 24 -2.74 -29.25 -14.78
N HIS A 25 -1.66 -29.95 -15.06
CA HIS A 25 -1.72 -31.36 -15.39
C HIS A 25 -2.32 -32.23 -14.29
N THR A 26 -2.15 -31.87 -13.01
CA THR A 26 -2.75 -32.59 -11.90
C THR A 26 -4.27 -32.48 -11.94
N THR A 27 -4.78 -31.29 -12.08
CA THR A 27 -6.23 -31.06 -12.17
C THR A 27 -6.80 -31.70 -13.44
N LEU A 28 -6.15 -31.48 -14.59
CA LEU A 28 -6.63 -32.01 -15.89
C LEU A 28 -6.66 -33.54 -15.95
N CYS A 29 -5.74 -34.23 -15.29
CA CYS A 29 -5.74 -35.70 -15.29
C CYS A 29 -6.69 -36.34 -14.26
N CYS A 30 -7.00 -35.60 -13.17
CA CYS A 30 -7.78 -36.16 -12.05
C CYS A 30 -9.26 -35.77 -12.05
N ILE A 31 -9.60 -34.60 -12.61
CA ILE A 31 -10.93 -33.99 -12.48
C ILE A 31 -11.60 -33.92 -13.87
N PRO A 32 -12.83 -34.48 -14.01
CA PRO A 32 -13.60 -34.30 -15.25
C PRO A 32 -13.86 -32.82 -15.55
N ASP A 33 -13.89 -32.45 -16.84
CA ASP A 33 -14.02 -31.08 -17.32
C ASP A 33 -15.39 -30.43 -17.05
N ASP A 34 -16.41 -31.25 -16.80
CA ASP A 34 -17.77 -30.87 -16.46
C ASP A 34 -18.09 -30.95 -14.96
N ALA A 35 -17.15 -31.41 -14.14
CA ALA A 35 -17.34 -31.56 -12.70
C ALA A 35 -17.52 -30.19 -12.02
N MET A 36 -18.65 -30.04 -11.32
CA MET A 36 -19.03 -28.83 -10.57
C MET A 36 -18.80 -29.03 -9.07
N GLY A 37 -18.42 -27.95 -8.38
CA GLY A 37 -18.19 -27.99 -6.94
C GLY A 37 -18.22 -26.64 -6.29
N LYS A 38 -17.94 -26.64 -4.98
CA LYS A 38 -17.82 -25.43 -4.16
C LYS A 38 -16.56 -25.48 -3.33
N SER A 39 -15.97 -24.31 -3.12
CA SER A 39 -14.87 -24.11 -2.18
C SER A 39 -15.11 -22.89 -1.31
N ARG A 40 -14.65 -22.92 -0.07
CA ARG A 40 -14.75 -21.81 0.88
C ARG A 40 -13.38 -21.26 1.26
N LEU A 41 -13.28 -19.94 1.38
CA LEU A 41 -12.11 -19.27 1.95
C LEU A 41 -12.22 -19.27 3.48
N LEU A 42 -11.33 -20.01 4.12
CA LEU A 42 -11.28 -20.17 5.57
C LEU A 42 -10.10 -19.36 6.14
N ILE A 43 -10.39 -18.51 7.11
CA ILE A 43 -9.40 -17.72 7.85
C ILE A 43 -8.72 -18.63 8.88
N LYS A 44 -7.37 -18.56 8.95
CA LYS A 44 -6.55 -19.39 9.85
C LYS A 44 -5.80 -18.56 10.90
N GLU A 45 -5.72 -17.24 10.71
CA GLU A 45 -5.03 -16.30 11.60
C GLU A 45 -5.91 -15.05 11.81
N ALA A 46 -5.85 -14.44 13.02
CA ALA A 46 -6.58 -13.20 13.29
C ALA A 46 -5.93 -12.01 12.60
N GLY A 47 -6.71 -11.12 12.00
CA GLY A 47 -6.22 -9.94 11.31
C GLY A 47 -7.32 -9.11 10.65
N VAL A 48 -6.97 -8.38 9.62
CA VAL A 48 -7.88 -7.56 8.80
C VAL A 48 -7.92 -8.14 7.40
N LEU A 49 -9.13 -8.49 6.93
CA LEU A 49 -9.33 -9.02 5.59
C LEU A 49 -9.10 -7.93 4.54
N ALA A 50 -8.38 -8.27 3.46
CA ALA A 50 -8.19 -7.38 2.32
C ALA A 50 -7.93 -8.16 1.03
N GLY A 51 -8.46 -7.64 -0.10
CA GLY A 51 -8.27 -8.21 -1.43
C GLY A 51 -9.50 -8.91 -2.01
N MET A 52 -10.67 -8.75 -1.40
CA MET A 52 -11.89 -9.40 -1.85
C MET A 52 -12.28 -9.01 -3.30
N GLU A 53 -12.19 -7.73 -3.64
CA GLU A 53 -12.48 -7.28 -5.01
C GLU A 53 -11.49 -7.86 -6.03
N ILE A 54 -10.22 -7.98 -5.66
CA ILE A 54 -9.21 -8.59 -6.54
C ILE A 54 -9.45 -10.10 -6.67
N ALA A 55 -9.88 -10.77 -5.60
CA ALA A 55 -10.24 -12.19 -5.65
C ALA A 55 -11.42 -12.44 -6.61
N LYS A 56 -12.45 -11.60 -6.57
CA LYS A 56 -13.58 -11.66 -7.52
C LYS A 56 -13.11 -11.49 -8.96
N GLU A 57 -12.21 -10.52 -9.21
CA GLU A 57 -11.65 -10.27 -10.54
C GLU A 57 -10.82 -11.46 -11.03
N ILE A 58 -10.00 -12.08 -10.17
CA ILE A 58 -9.23 -13.30 -10.49
C ILE A 58 -10.18 -14.42 -10.95
N PHE A 59 -11.25 -14.69 -10.20
CA PHE A 59 -12.21 -15.72 -10.56
C PHE A 59 -12.93 -15.40 -11.87
N HIS A 60 -13.47 -14.19 -11.98
CA HIS A 60 -14.23 -13.76 -13.16
C HIS A 60 -13.37 -13.79 -14.44
N ARG A 61 -12.13 -13.36 -14.35
CA ARG A 61 -11.21 -13.32 -15.49
C ARG A 61 -10.77 -14.71 -15.96
N PHE A 62 -10.67 -15.66 -15.04
CA PHE A 62 -10.36 -17.05 -15.36
C PHE A 62 -11.56 -17.81 -15.92
N ASP A 63 -12.68 -17.73 -15.24
CA ASP A 63 -13.95 -18.38 -15.63
C ASP A 63 -15.13 -17.51 -15.18
N PRO A 64 -15.73 -16.73 -16.10
CA PRO A 64 -16.83 -15.81 -15.75
C PRO A 64 -18.12 -16.53 -15.32
N THR A 65 -18.18 -17.86 -15.39
CA THR A 65 -19.33 -18.65 -14.91
C THR A 65 -19.28 -18.95 -13.42
N MET A 66 -18.11 -18.75 -12.76
CA MET A 66 -17.96 -18.92 -11.32
C MET A 66 -18.83 -17.92 -10.54
N LYS A 67 -19.46 -18.38 -9.48
CA LYS A 67 -20.31 -17.58 -8.60
C LYS A 67 -19.59 -17.40 -7.25
N VAL A 68 -19.36 -16.14 -6.89
CA VAL A 68 -18.71 -15.77 -5.63
C VAL A 68 -19.75 -15.21 -4.67
N GLU A 69 -19.93 -15.85 -3.53
CA GLU A 69 -20.77 -15.36 -2.43
C GLU A 69 -19.85 -14.88 -1.31
N VAL A 70 -19.91 -13.58 -0.99
CA VAL A 70 -19.07 -12.91 0.00
C VAL A 70 -19.83 -12.79 1.31
N PHE A 71 -19.19 -13.17 2.43
CA PHE A 71 -19.74 -13.05 3.79
C PHE A 71 -19.01 -11.99 4.61
N ILE A 72 -17.76 -11.70 4.28
CA ILE A 72 -16.92 -10.73 5.02
C ILE A 72 -16.26 -9.80 4.01
N GLU A 73 -16.48 -8.51 4.20
CA GLU A 73 -15.94 -7.46 3.32
C GLU A 73 -14.54 -7.01 3.76
N ASP A 74 -13.81 -6.38 2.82
CA ASP A 74 -12.50 -5.78 3.09
C ASP A 74 -12.55 -4.79 4.24
N GLY A 75 -11.49 -4.77 5.06
CA GLY A 75 -11.37 -3.90 6.24
C GLY A 75 -11.97 -4.47 7.52
N THR A 76 -12.69 -5.60 7.43
CA THR A 76 -13.27 -6.28 8.59
C THR A 76 -12.19 -7.04 9.38
N GLU A 77 -12.22 -6.96 10.71
CA GLU A 77 -11.40 -7.79 11.58
C GLU A 77 -11.93 -9.24 11.56
N VAL A 78 -11.04 -10.19 11.33
CA VAL A 78 -11.33 -11.61 11.19
C VAL A 78 -10.54 -12.45 12.18
N LYS A 79 -11.02 -13.66 12.46
CA LYS A 79 -10.42 -14.62 13.38
C LYS A 79 -10.40 -16.03 12.79
N PRO A 80 -9.56 -16.93 13.32
CA PRO A 80 -9.54 -18.34 12.91
C PRO A 80 -10.92 -18.98 12.95
N GLY A 81 -11.28 -19.67 11.85
CA GLY A 81 -12.57 -20.35 11.68
C GLY A 81 -13.62 -19.53 10.91
N ASP A 82 -13.41 -18.23 10.72
CA ASP A 82 -14.30 -17.42 9.89
C ASP A 82 -14.23 -17.88 8.42
N VAL A 83 -15.40 -17.90 7.75
CA VAL A 83 -15.53 -18.15 6.32
C VAL A 83 -15.76 -16.81 5.62
N ALA A 84 -14.81 -16.37 4.80
CA ALA A 84 -14.90 -15.05 4.16
C ALA A 84 -15.72 -15.06 2.87
N MET A 85 -15.66 -16.14 2.09
CA MET A 85 -16.46 -16.32 0.88
C MET A 85 -16.63 -17.80 0.54
N VAL A 86 -17.64 -18.11 -0.28
CA VAL A 86 -17.82 -19.38 -0.97
C VAL A 86 -17.81 -19.12 -2.48
N VAL A 87 -17.13 -19.97 -3.21
CA VAL A 87 -17.08 -19.92 -4.69
C VAL A 87 -17.63 -21.23 -5.23
N GLU A 88 -18.58 -21.13 -6.16
CA GLU A 88 -19.20 -22.26 -6.88
C GLU A 88 -18.84 -22.17 -8.36
N GLY A 89 -18.42 -23.29 -8.94
CA GLY A 89 -18.07 -23.36 -10.37
C GLY A 89 -17.50 -24.71 -10.78
N LYS A 90 -16.85 -24.75 -11.94
CA LYS A 90 -16.10 -25.94 -12.35
C LYS A 90 -14.96 -26.21 -11.36
N ILE A 91 -14.83 -27.47 -10.94
CA ILE A 91 -13.77 -27.86 -10.00
C ILE A 91 -12.39 -27.54 -10.57
N GLN A 92 -12.18 -27.75 -11.86
CA GLN A 92 -10.91 -27.39 -12.51
C GLN A 92 -10.61 -25.88 -12.39
N SER A 93 -11.61 -24.99 -12.60
CA SER A 93 -11.43 -23.53 -12.44
C SER A 93 -11.15 -23.13 -10.98
N LEU A 94 -11.83 -23.77 -10.00
CA LEU A 94 -11.59 -23.52 -8.58
C LEU A 94 -10.15 -23.87 -8.17
N LEU A 95 -9.63 -25.02 -8.63
CA LEU A 95 -8.27 -25.48 -8.30
C LEU A 95 -7.18 -24.63 -8.95
N GLN A 96 -7.36 -24.23 -10.21
CA GLN A 96 -6.37 -23.45 -10.96
C GLN A 96 -6.29 -21.98 -10.49
N THR A 97 -7.37 -21.43 -9.91
CA THR A 97 -7.38 -20.05 -9.39
C THR A 97 -6.99 -19.95 -7.92
N GLU A 98 -7.01 -21.05 -7.18
CA GLU A 98 -6.77 -21.11 -5.73
C GLU A 98 -5.48 -20.40 -5.33
N ARG A 99 -4.34 -20.74 -5.97
CA ARG A 99 -3.04 -20.27 -5.52
C ARG A 99 -2.86 -18.76 -5.73
N LEU A 100 -3.22 -18.25 -6.89
CA LEU A 100 -3.15 -16.83 -7.18
C LEU A 100 -4.04 -16.02 -6.24
N MET A 101 -5.30 -16.44 -6.07
CA MET A 101 -6.24 -15.79 -5.15
C MET A 101 -5.70 -15.77 -3.72
N LEU A 102 -5.19 -16.91 -3.20
CA LEU A 102 -4.64 -16.98 -1.85
C LEU A 102 -3.39 -16.08 -1.70
N ASN A 103 -2.48 -16.09 -2.67
CA ASN A 103 -1.27 -15.27 -2.61
C ASN A 103 -1.61 -13.77 -2.52
N VAL A 104 -2.59 -13.31 -3.30
CA VAL A 104 -3.06 -11.92 -3.28
C VAL A 104 -3.73 -11.59 -1.95
N MET A 105 -4.72 -12.38 -1.54
CA MET A 105 -5.48 -12.09 -0.33
C MET A 105 -4.64 -12.19 0.94
N GLN A 106 -3.78 -13.19 1.05
CA GLN A 106 -2.85 -13.34 2.18
C GLN A 106 -1.91 -12.14 2.27
N ARG A 107 -1.34 -11.70 1.14
CA ARG A 107 -0.45 -10.53 1.08
C ARG A 107 -1.17 -9.25 1.47
N MET A 108 -2.31 -8.97 0.85
CA MET A 108 -3.08 -7.76 1.12
C MET A 108 -3.61 -7.73 2.55
N SER A 109 -4.13 -8.83 3.06
CA SER A 109 -4.61 -8.92 4.44
C SER A 109 -3.48 -8.78 5.47
N GLY A 110 -2.29 -9.31 5.19
CA GLY A 110 -1.11 -9.09 6.01
C GLY A 110 -0.74 -7.60 6.11
N ILE A 111 -0.74 -6.89 4.98
CA ILE A 111 -0.48 -5.43 4.92
C ILE A 111 -1.56 -4.65 5.66
N ALA A 112 -2.84 -4.96 5.43
CA ALA A 112 -3.96 -4.30 6.10
C ALA A 112 -3.91 -4.52 7.63
N THR A 113 -3.57 -5.74 8.07
CA THR A 113 -3.38 -6.08 9.48
C THR A 113 -2.24 -5.29 10.12
N MET A 114 -1.08 -5.27 9.47
CA MET A 114 0.06 -4.48 9.93
C MET A 114 -0.31 -2.99 10.02
N THR A 115 -0.91 -2.45 8.97
CA THR A 115 -1.32 -1.04 8.92
C THR A 115 -2.33 -0.72 10.03
N ARG A 116 -3.32 -1.57 10.27
CA ARG A 116 -4.29 -1.39 11.36
C ARG A 116 -3.62 -1.30 12.73
N ARG A 117 -2.57 -2.08 12.97
CA ARG A 117 -1.80 -2.00 14.22
C ARG A 117 -1.14 -0.64 14.39
N TYR A 118 -0.51 -0.11 13.33
CA TYR A 118 0.11 1.23 13.34
C TYR A 118 -0.95 2.33 13.54
N VAL A 119 -2.09 2.23 12.85
CA VAL A 119 -3.20 3.19 13.00
C VAL A 119 -3.75 3.20 14.42
N LYS A 120 -3.97 2.02 15.02
CA LYS A 120 -4.43 1.91 16.42
C LYS A 120 -3.46 2.56 17.41
N GLN A 121 -2.14 2.46 17.18
CA GLN A 121 -1.15 3.10 18.04
C GLN A 121 -1.17 4.64 17.94
N LEU A 122 -1.68 5.19 16.84
CA LEU A 122 -1.80 6.63 16.62
C LEU A 122 -3.15 7.20 17.10
N GLU A 123 -4.07 6.38 17.63
CA GLU A 123 -5.36 6.84 18.14
C GLU A 123 -5.17 7.91 19.23
N GLY A 124 -5.97 8.96 19.14
CA GLY A 124 -5.87 10.13 20.04
C GLY A 124 -4.87 11.19 19.60
N THR A 125 -4.08 10.94 18.55
CA THR A 125 -3.21 11.93 17.92
C THR A 125 -3.81 12.44 16.60
N ARG A 126 -3.27 13.54 16.06
CA ARG A 126 -3.62 14.01 14.70
C ARG A 126 -2.83 13.34 13.60
N THR A 127 -1.78 12.61 13.97
CA THR A 127 -0.82 12.02 13.06
C THR A 127 -1.41 10.81 12.31
N ARG A 128 -1.14 10.70 11.04
CA ARG A 128 -1.54 9.57 10.20
C ARG A 128 -0.32 8.85 9.63
N VAL A 129 -0.39 7.52 9.53
CA VAL A 129 0.67 6.72 8.93
C VAL A 129 0.53 6.69 7.42
N LEU A 130 1.66 6.89 6.72
CA LEU A 130 1.80 6.81 5.27
C LEU A 130 2.58 5.54 4.87
N ASP A 131 2.20 4.97 3.73
CA ASP A 131 3.06 4.03 3.02
C ASP A 131 4.21 4.76 2.31
N THR A 132 4.98 4.02 1.52
CA THR A 132 6.07 4.54 0.71
C THR A 132 6.05 3.93 -0.71
N ARG A 133 7.07 4.21 -1.52
CA ARG A 133 7.31 3.50 -2.78
C ARG A 133 8.15 2.21 -2.62
N LYS A 134 8.47 1.80 -1.39
CA LYS A 134 9.18 0.55 -1.07
C LYS A 134 8.21 -0.63 -1.14
N THR A 135 7.63 -0.86 -2.31
CA THR A 135 6.67 -1.93 -2.61
C THR A 135 7.32 -3.03 -3.42
N THR A 136 6.74 -4.23 -3.41
CA THR A 136 7.12 -5.31 -4.32
C THR A 136 6.91 -4.86 -5.77
N PRO A 137 7.91 -5.02 -6.66
CA PRO A 137 7.73 -4.70 -8.08
C PRO A 137 6.50 -5.40 -8.66
N GLY A 138 5.66 -4.62 -9.38
CA GLY A 138 4.40 -5.09 -9.97
C GLY A 138 3.20 -5.08 -9.00
N LEU A 139 3.39 -5.19 -7.68
CA LEU A 139 2.30 -5.30 -6.70
C LEU A 139 1.88 -3.96 -6.07
N ARG A 140 2.45 -2.83 -6.48
CA ARG A 140 2.22 -1.53 -5.80
C ARG A 140 0.76 -1.15 -5.67
N MET A 141 -0.06 -1.39 -6.69
CA MET A 141 -1.49 -1.04 -6.64
C MET A 141 -2.21 -1.82 -5.54
N LEU A 142 -1.94 -3.12 -5.44
CA LEU A 142 -2.52 -4.00 -4.43
C LEU A 142 -2.02 -3.65 -3.02
N GLU A 143 -0.70 -3.46 -2.85
CA GLU A 143 -0.10 -3.15 -1.55
C GLU A 143 -0.57 -1.81 -0.99
N LYS A 144 -0.67 -0.77 -1.84
CA LYS A 144 -1.20 0.53 -1.44
C LYS A 144 -2.71 0.52 -1.17
N ALA A 145 -3.48 -0.27 -1.92
CA ALA A 145 -4.89 -0.51 -1.62
C ALA A 145 -5.04 -1.16 -0.23
N ALA A 146 -4.22 -2.16 0.07
CA ALA A 146 -4.22 -2.84 1.37
C ALA A 146 -3.87 -1.89 2.54
N VAL A 147 -2.94 -0.95 2.35
CA VAL A 147 -2.65 0.10 3.36
C VAL A 147 -3.89 0.94 3.63
N LYS A 148 -4.63 1.36 2.60
CA LYS A 148 -5.91 2.12 2.78
C LYS A 148 -6.96 1.29 3.52
N ILE A 149 -7.13 0.01 3.17
CA ILE A 149 -8.05 -0.91 3.83
C ILE A 149 -7.69 -1.06 5.31
N GLY A 150 -6.41 -1.09 5.65
CA GLY A 150 -5.91 -1.09 7.03
C GLY A 150 -6.15 0.21 7.81
N GLY A 151 -6.57 1.31 7.13
CA GLY A 151 -6.82 2.62 7.72
C GLY A 151 -5.65 3.61 7.59
N GLY A 152 -4.57 3.23 6.91
CA GLY A 152 -3.45 4.11 6.58
C GLY A 152 -3.76 5.03 5.40
N VAL A 153 -2.79 5.88 5.06
CA VAL A 153 -2.87 6.83 3.94
C VAL A 153 -1.78 6.51 2.94
N ASN A 154 -2.08 6.66 1.66
CA ASN A 154 -1.07 6.49 0.63
C ASN A 154 -0.24 7.76 0.47
N HIS A 155 1.08 7.63 0.49
CA HIS A 155 2.00 8.59 -0.11
C HIS A 155 1.87 8.52 -1.64
N ARG A 156 2.57 9.35 -2.39
CA ARG A 156 2.55 9.33 -3.86
C ARG A 156 2.63 7.90 -4.41
N ILE A 157 1.85 7.64 -5.44
CA ILE A 157 1.78 6.33 -6.10
C ILE A 157 3.05 6.06 -6.91
N GLY A 158 3.55 7.10 -7.59
CA GLY A 158 4.70 6.95 -8.46
C GLY A 158 5.58 8.20 -8.49
N LEU A 159 6.26 8.40 -9.61
CA LEU A 159 7.04 9.62 -9.88
C LEU A 159 6.23 10.68 -10.63
N PHE A 160 4.95 10.39 -10.90
CA PHE A 160 4.09 11.15 -11.81
C PHE A 160 3.00 11.97 -11.10
N ASP A 161 2.66 11.64 -9.84
CA ASP A 161 1.51 12.19 -9.13
C ASP A 161 1.88 13.19 -8.03
N MET A 162 3.17 13.33 -7.70
CA MET A 162 3.69 14.33 -6.77
C MET A 162 5.20 14.52 -6.96
N ILE A 163 5.68 15.75 -6.84
CA ILE A 163 7.11 16.06 -6.78
C ILE A 163 7.59 15.85 -5.36
N LEU A 164 8.64 15.05 -5.17
CA LEU A 164 9.35 14.91 -3.90
C LEU A 164 10.83 15.23 -4.16
N LEU A 165 11.27 16.39 -3.67
CA LEU A 165 12.64 16.87 -3.74
C LEU A 165 13.44 16.21 -2.61
N LYS A 166 14.26 15.23 -2.95
CA LYS A 166 15.13 14.52 -2.02
C LYS A 166 16.51 15.17 -1.97
N ASP A 167 17.33 14.75 -1.00
CA ASP A 167 18.72 15.15 -0.83
C ASP A 167 19.49 15.26 -2.16
N ASN A 168 19.53 14.18 -2.92
CA ASN A 168 20.20 14.14 -4.22
C ASN A 168 19.62 15.13 -5.25
N HIS A 169 18.31 15.37 -5.22
CA HIS A 169 17.71 16.37 -6.12
C HIS A 169 18.16 17.79 -5.75
N VAL A 170 18.22 18.09 -4.47
CA VAL A 170 18.69 19.37 -3.93
C VAL A 170 20.16 19.59 -4.25
N ASP A 171 20.99 18.57 -3.99
CA ASP A 171 22.43 18.63 -4.21
C ASP A 171 22.76 18.81 -5.70
N PHE A 172 22.14 18.04 -6.60
CA PHE A 172 22.33 18.18 -8.06
C PHE A 172 21.70 19.45 -8.64
N ALA A 173 20.65 20.00 -8.02
CA ALA A 173 20.10 21.28 -8.44
C ALA A 173 21.03 22.44 -8.09
N GLY A 174 21.93 22.25 -7.12
CA GLY A 174 22.84 23.27 -6.60
C GLY A 174 22.23 24.13 -5.49
N GLY A 175 21.30 23.53 -4.69
CA GLY A 175 20.71 24.12 -3.50
C GLY A 175 19.18 24.04 -3.47
N ILE A 176 18.63 24.24 -2.27
CA ILE A 176 17.18 24.16 -1.98
C ILE A 176 16.39 25.19 -2.79
N ASP A 177 16.88 26.42 -2.86
CA ASP A 177 16.27 27.52 -3.61
C ASP A 177 16.09 27.16 -5.08
N LYS A 178 17.15 26.65 -5.70
CA LYS A 178 17.13 26.27 -7.13
C LYS A 178 16.22 25.05 -7.35
N ALA A 179 16.22 24.08 -6.44
CA ALA A 179 15.38 22.89 -6.55
C ALA A 179 13.89 23.26 -6.51
N ILE A 180 13.47 24.10 -5.55
CA ILE A 180 12.08 24.55 -5.41
C ILE A 180 11.65 25.39 -6.61
N LEU A 181 12.48 26.37 -7.01
CA LEU A 181 12.15 27.24 -8.15
C LEU A 181 11.99 26.44 -9.43
N ARG A 182 12.91 25.52 -9.74
CA ARG A 182 12.80 24.65 -10.92
C ARG A 182 11.58 23.74 -10.88
N ALA A 183 11.21 23.20 -9.72
CA ALA A 183 9.99 22.40 -9.57
C ALA A 183 8.73 23.22 -9.92
N LYS A 184 8.63 24.45 -9.41
CA LYS A 184 7.53 25.37 -9.72
C LYS A 184 7.49 25.77 -11.21
N GLU A 185 8.63 26.11 -11.78
CA GLU A 185 8.75 26.42 -13.21
C GLU A 185 8.33 25.22 -14.07
N TYR A 186 8.74 24.01 -13.71
CA TYR A 186 8.35 22.78 -14.39
C TYR A 186 6.83 22.58 -14.36
N CYS A 187 6.19 22.69 -13.19
CA CYS A 187 4.74 22.57 -13.05
C CYS A 187 4.02 23.58 -13.94
N LYS A 188 4.45 24.84 -13.89
CA LYS A 188 3.89 25.92 -14.73
C LYS A 188 4.07 25.64 -16.23
N ALA A 189 5.27 25.27 -16.66
CA ALA A 189 5.58 24.99 -18.06
C ALA A 189 4.82 23.78 -18.63
N LYS A 190 4.52 22.79 -17.78
CA LYS A 190 3.79 21.58 -18.17
C LYS A 190 2.28 21.66 -17.93
N GLY A 191 1.77 22.75 -17.35
CA GLY A 191 0.36 22.89 -16.98
C GLY A 191 -0.10 21.82 -15.98
N LYS A 192 0.79 21.41 -15.05
CA LYS A 192 0.50 20.36 -14.04
C LYS A 192 0.32 21.00 -12.67
N ASP A 193 -0.72 20.60 -11.98
CA ASP A 193 -0.98 20.93 -10.57
C ASP A 193 -0.49 19.77 -9.70
N LEU A 194 0.83 19.69 -9.48
CA LEU A 194 1.44 18.66 -8.64
C LEU A 194 1.83 19.25 -7.30
N LYS A 195 1.46 18.59 -6.22
CA LYS A 195 2.01 18.90 -4.89
C LYS A 195 3.52 18.77 -4.89
N ILE A 196 4.19 19.66 -4.16
CA ILE A 196 5.64 19.66 -3.98
C ILE A 196 5.96 19.37 -2.52
N GLU A 197 6.65 18.29 -2.29
CA GLU A 197 7.24 17.93 -1.01
C GLU A 197 8.76 18.04 -1.08
N ILE A 198 9.38 18.48 0.02
CA ILE A 198 10.84 18.56 0.15
C ILE A 198 11.32 17.88 1.40
N GLU A 199 12.36 17.07 1.26
CA GLU A 199 13.09 16.42 2.35
C GLU A 199 14.16 17.38 2.88
N VAL A 200 14.20 17.58 4.21
CA VAL A 200 15.20 18.37 4.91
C VAL A 200 15.94 17.50 5.92
N ARG A 201 17.27 17.67 5.99
CA ARG A 201 18.20 16.87 6.79
C ARG A 201 18.59 17.54 8.12
N ASN A 202 18.34 18.85 8.23
CA ASN A 202 18.74 19.66 9.38
C ASN A 202 17.97 20.99 9.45
N PHE A 203 18.18 21.76 10.52
CA PHE A 203 17.49 23.04 10.72
C PHE A 203 17.92 24.13 9.73
N ASP A 204 19.15 24.12 9.22
CA ASP A 204 19.58 25.10 8.22
C ASP A 204 18.83 24.93 6.92
N GLU A 205 18.62 23.69 6.46
CA GLU A 205 17.79 23.37 5.31
C GLU A 205 16.31 23.71 5.55
N LEU A 206 15.79 23.39 6.75
CA LEU A 206 14.44 23.78 7.13
C LEU A 206 14.24 25.28 7.05
N ASN A 207 15.15 26.07 7.60
CA ASN A 207 15.08 27.54 7.57
C ASN A 207 15.14 28.09 6.15
N GLN A 208 15.94 27.49 5.26
CA GLN A 208 16.00 27.87 3.84
C GLN A 208 14.64 27.60 3.16
N VAL A 209 14.05 26.42 3.37
CA VAL A 209 12.71 26.08 2.82
C VAL A 209 11.67 27.08 3.31
N LEU A 210 11.67 27.41 4.61
CA LEU A 210 10.72 28.35 5.20
C LEU A 210 10.88 29.79 4.69
N ALA A 211 12.09 30.20 4.35
CA ALA A 211 12.37 31.52 3.76
C ALA A 211 11.92 31.59 2.29
N ILE A 212 12.08 30.51 1.52
CA ILE A 212 11.75 30.46 0.09
C ILE A 212 10.25 30.19 -0.11
N GLY A 213 9.68 29.29 0.67
CA GLY A 213 8.30 28.83 0.52
C GLY A 213 8.04 28.06 -0.77
N GLY A 214 6.74 27.88 -1.09
CA GLY A 214 6.31 27.29 -2.36
C GLY A 214 6.40 25.77 -2.43
N VAL A 215 6.33 25.12 -1.28
CA VAL A 215 6.13 23.69 -1.12
C VAL A 215 4.80 23.43 -0.40
N ASP A 216 4.27 22.21 -0.48
CA ASP A 216 3.04 21.80 0.20
C ASP A 216 3.34 21.04 1.50
N ARG A 217 4.44 20.27 1.50
CA ARG A 217 4.85 19.43 2.64
C ARG A 217 6.35 19.50 2.84
N ILE A 218 6.75 19.42 4.12
CA ILE A 218 8.16 19.31 4.55
C ILE A 218 8.34 17.96 5.24
N MET A 219 9.24 17.13 4.67
CA MET A 219 9.64 15.87 5.26
C MET A 219 10.90 16.07 6.11
N LEU A 220 10.80 15.73 7.40
CA LEU A 220 11.89 15.76 8.37
C LEU A 220 12.60 14.40 8.32
N ASP A 221 13.70 14.32 7.57
CA ASP A 221 14.42 13.06 7.36
C ASP A 221 15.42 12.78 8.46
N ASN A 222 15.25 11.64 9.12
CA ASN A 222 16.12 11.18 10.23
C ASN A 222 16.25 12.17 11.40
N PHE A 223 15.30 13.06 11.61
CA PHE A 223 15.24 13.90 12.82
C PHE A 223 14.94 13.02 14.04
N THR A 224 15.56 13.33 15.17
CA THR A 224 15.17 12.73 16.46
C THR A 224 13.80 13.27 16.91
N PRO A 225 13.07 12.60 17.82
CA PRO A 225 11.80 13.15 18.33
C PRO A 225 11.94 14.57 18.93
N GLU A 226 13.04 14.86 19.64
CA GLU A 226 13.33 16.20 20.15
C GLU A 226 13.46 17.23 19.03
N ASN A 227 14.24 16.93 17.99
CA ASN A 227 14.41 17.81 16.84
C ASN A 227 13.12 17.93 16.02
N THR A 228 12.35 16.84 15.90
CA THR A 228 11.04 16.85 15.22
C THR A 228 10.08 17.82 15.91
N ARG A 229 9.98 17.79 17.24
CA ARG A 229 9.14 18.72 18.01
C ARG A 229 9.54 20.18 17.77
N LYS A 230 10.84 20.49 17.86
CA LYS A 230 11.36 21.83 17.54
C LYS A 230 11.05 22.24 16.10
N ALA A 231 11.18 21.34 15.14
CA ALA A 231 10.87 21.63 13.73
C ALA A 231 9.40 21.93 13.54
N VAL A 232 8.50 21.15 14.15
CA VAL A 232 7.05 21.38 14.11
C VAL A 232 6.69 22.75 14.70
N GLU A 233 7.28 23.13 15.84
CA GLU A 233 7.10 24.46 16.45
C GLU A 233 7.57 25.59 15.52
N ILE A 234 8.73 25.44 14.86
CA ILE A 234 9.26 26.41 13.89
C ILE A 234 8.39 26.52 12.66
N ILE A 235 7.89 25.39 12.13
CA ILE A 235 6.97 25.35 10.97
C ILE A 235 5.63 26.02 11.30
N ALA A 236 5.17 25.86 12.55
CA ALA A 236 3.99 26.54 13.09
C ALA A 236 2.71 26.38 12.21
N GLY A 237 2.49 25.18 11.66
CA GLY A 237 1.30 24.86 10.83
C GLY A 237 1.26 25.50 9.45
N ARG A 238 2.34 26.11 8.98
CA ARG A 238 2.41 26.75 7.64
C ARG A 238 2.44 25.73 6.50
N TYR A 239 2.91 24.53 6.77
CA TYR A 239 3.08 23.42 5.83
C TYR A 239 2.64 22.11 6.47
N GLU A 240 2.18 21.14 5.66
CA GLU A 240 2.07 19.76 6.14
C GLU A 240 3.45 19.25 6.56
N THR A 241 3.52 18.45 7.62
CA THR A 241 4.76 17.90 8.16
C THR A 241 4.76 16.38 8.09
N GLU A 242 5.88 15.81 7.66
CA GLU A 242 6.09 14.36 7.62
C GLU A 242 7.38 14.01 8.35
N SER A 243 7.34 13.02 9.26
CA SER A 243 8.55 12.38 9.80
C SER A 243 8.89 11.14 8.99
N SER A 244 10.17 11.00 8.62
CA SER A 244 10.70 9.86 7.86
C SER A 244 12.08 9.45 8.39
N GLY A 245 12.48 8.21 8.09
CA GLY A 245 13.80 7.68 8.45
C GLY A 245 13.79 6.82 9.70
N GLY A 246 13.94 5.48 9.54
CA GLY A 246 14.17 4.53 10.63
C GLY A 246 13.05 4.38 11.67
N ILE A 247 11.86 4.94 11.44
CA ILE A 247 10.75 4.89 12.41
C ILE A 247 10.14 3.49 12.40
N THR A 248 10.15 2.87 13.58
CA THR A 248 9.61 1.53 13.82
C THR A 248 8.26 1.59 14.56
N PHE A 249 7.64 0.43 14.73
CA PHE A 249 6.43 0.33 15.56
C PHE A 249 6.66 0.83 16.98
N ASP A 250 7.80 0.50 17.58
CA ASP A 250 8.11 0.85 18.97
C ASP A 250 8.41 2.35 19.17
N THR A 251 8.90 3.03 18.14
CA THR A 251 9.21 4.48 18.19
C THR A 251 8.12 5.37 17.61
N LEU A 252 7.06 4.79 17.05
CA LEU A 252 6.00 5.51 16.33
C LEU A 252 5.34 6.60 17.19
N SER A 253 5.00 6.27 18.45
CA SER A 253 4.33 7.18 19.36
C SER A 253 5.19 8.40 19.70
N ASP A 254 6.51 8.23 19.86
CA ASP A 254 7.41 9.33 20.18
C ASP A 254 7.39 10.43 19.10
N TYR A 255 7.30 10.01 17.83
CA TYR A 255 7.18 10.94 16.70
C TYR A 255 5.77 11.53 16.57
N ALA A 256 4.73 10.75 16.83
CA ALA A 256 3.36 11.23 16.78
C ALA A 256 3.09 12.32 17.82
N GLU A 257 3.63 12.15 19.03
CA GLU A 257 3.56 13.15 20.12
C GLU A 257 4.27 14.47 19.80
N CYS A 258 5.16 14.48 18.79
CA CYS A 258 5.76 15.71 18.29
C CYS A 258 4.77 16.59 17.50
N GLY A 259 3.59 16.05 17.12
CA GLY A 259 2.54 16.78 16.43
C GLY A 259 2.74 16.91 14.92
N VAL A 260 3.48 16.00 14.29
CA VAL A 260 3.55 15.91 12.82
C VAL A 260 2.21 15.47 12.24
N ASP A 261 1.94 15.85 10.99
CA ASP A 261 0.72 15.42 10.29
C ASP A 261 0.82 13.97 9.81
N PHE A 262 2.03 13.54 9.42
CA PHE A 262 2.28 12.23 8.83
C PHE A 262 3.58 11.60 9.35
N ILE A 263 3.57 10.25 9.39
CA ILE A 263 4.76 9.43 9.57
C ILE A 263 4.80 8.40 8.45
N SER A 264 5.85 8.40 7.63
CA SER A 264 6.01 7.39 6.58
C SER A 264 6.76 6.16 7.09
N VAL A 265 6.16 4.99 6.83
CA VAL A 265 6.66 3.69 7.31
C VAL A 265 6.78 2.71 6.15
N GLY A 266 8.01 2.45 5.72
CA GLY A 266 8.28 1.49 4.64
C GLY A 266 7.91 0.05 5.00
N ALA A 267 8.03 -0.31 6.28
CA ALA A 267 7.74 -1.65 6.79
C ALA A 267 6.30 -2.10 6.52
N LEU A 268 5.34 -1.18 6.34
CA LEU A 268 3.96 -1.51 5.99
C LEU A 268 3.84 -2.35 4.71
N THR A 269 4.82 -2.27 3.82
CA THR A 269 4.79 -2.98 2.54
C THR A 269 5.98 -3.91 2.32
N HIS A 270 7.20 -3.56 2.75
CA HIS A 270 8.38 -4.38 2.46
C HIS A 270 8.70 -5.46 3.50
N SER A 271 8.08 -5.45 4.71
CA SER A 271 8.41 -6.37 5.81
C SER A 271 7.15 -6.98 6.43
N VAL A 272 6.23 -7.46 5.60
CA VAL A 272 4.94 -7.99 6.04
C VAL A 272 4.86 -9.49 5.82
N LYS A 273 4.39 -10.21 6.86
CA LYS A 273 3.97 -11.61 6.77
C LYS A 273 2.54 -11.66 6.21
N GLY A 274 2.28 -12.56 5.26
CA GLY A 274 0.92 -12.83 4.78
C GLY A 274 0.03 -13.39 5.88
N LEU A 275 -1.25 -13.03 5.88
CA LEU A 275 -2.25 -13.57 6.80
C LEU A 275 -2.61 -15.02 6.39
N ASP A 276 -2.58 -15.95 7.32
CA ASP A 276 -2.81 -17.37 6.99
C ASP A 276 -4.29 -17.64 6.64
N MET A 277 -4.50 -18.23 5.47
CA MET A 277 -5.80 -18.57 4.90
C MET A 277 -5.72 -19.89 4.13
N SER A 278 -6.85 -20.58 3.97
CA SER A 278 -6.95 -21.75 3.11
C SER A 278 -8.24 -21.75 2.31
N PHE A 279 -8.18 -22.26 1.09
CA PHE A 279 -9.34 -22.49 0.22
C PHE A 279 -9.67 -23.99 0.24
N LYS A 280 -10.88 -24.37 0.66
CA LYS A 280 -11.24 -25.76 0.94
C LYS A 280 -12.55 -26.12 0.28
N ALA A 281 -12.56 -27.27 -0.39
CA ALA A 281 -13.79 -27.88 -0.90
C ALA A 281 -14.83 -28.06 0.22
N CYS A 282 -16.12 -27.83 -0.10
CA CYS A 282 -17.23 -27.93 0.84
C CYS A 282 -18.53 -28.43 0.14
#